data_89ae11c704ca785d024188e8b5b42fe8
#
_entry.id   89ae11c704ca785d024188e8b5b42fe8
#
_cell.length_a   1.000
_cell.length_b   1.000
_cell.length_c   1.000
_cell.angle_alpha   90.00
_cell.angle_beta   90.00
_cell.angle_gamma   90.00
#
_symmetry.space_group_name_H-M   'P 1'
#
loop_
_entity.id
_entity.type
_entity.pdbx_description
1 polymer ?
#
loop_
_entity_poly.entity_id
_entity_poly.type
_entity_poly.pdbx_seq_one_letter_code
_entity_poly.pdbx_strand_id
1 'polypeptide(L)'
;MWSLLLVPISMICYDYLKSPIDLLYFSKLGRPLLGIQNTFRDIIHNTSKHIVRNYPGLFLIKMHHKNIREEFDRIAPTLEKKYYHDIDPWFEKNDNYYFYKIENFPVLYSLVKQIKCIDTSVAAFAVVEGPMIIPPHRAESNKLLRYQLTIHGNGDCSLYTGDGRHIHREGEDILFDHAKYHELIKTGDARRVTLILDVHR
;
A
#
# COMPACT_ATOMS: atom_id res chain seq x y z
N MET A 1 -18.48 -32.62 17.28
CA MET A 1 -17.27 -31.91 17.78
C MET A 1 -16.28 -31.59 16.66
N TRP A 2 -16.02 -32.48 15.72
CA TRP A 2 -15.08 -32.25 14.60
C TRP A 2 -15.54 -31.18 13.58
N SER A 3 -16.84 -31.00 13.39
CA SER A 3 -17.40 -29.98 12.47
C SER A 3 -17.09 -28.53 12.89
N LEU A 4 -16.89 -28.26 14.19
CA LEU A 4 -16.52 -26.93 14.69
C LEU A 4 -15.08 -26.53 14.34
N LEU A 5 -14.18 -27.51 14.16
CA LEU A 5 -12.79 -27.25 13.78
C LEU A 5 -12.63 -27.06 12.26
N LEU A 6 -13.55 -27.57 11.46
CA LEU A 6 -13.47 -27.45 9.99
C LEU A 6 -13.59 -26.01 9.52
N VAL A 7 -14.42 -25.19 10.19
CA VAL A 7 -14.61 -23.79 9.80
C VAL A 7 -13.31 -22.97 9.90
N PRO A 8 -12.62 -22.90 11.06
CA PRO A 8 -11.38 -22.13 11.14
C PRO A 8 -10.28 -22.69 10.24
N ILE A 9 -10.19 -24.01 10.07
CA ILE A 9 -9.23 -24.64 9.14
C ILE A 9 -9.52 -24.19 7.70
N SER A 10 -10.78 -24.21 7.26
CA SER A 10 -11.15 -23.74 5.91
C SER A 10 -10.83 -22.26 5.69
N MET A 11 -11.01 -21.43 6.72
CA MET A 11 -10.68 -20.00 6.66
C MET A 11 -9.16 -19.77 6.54
N ILE A 12 -8.37 -20.54 7.28
CA ILE A 12 -6.91 -20.52 7.17
C ILE A 12 -6.47 -20.95 5.78
N CYS A 13 -7.01 -22.07 5.27
CA CYS A 13 -6.71 -22.56 3.92
C CYS A 13 -7.07 -21.52 2.85
N TYR A 14 -8.23 -20.89 2.98
CA TYR A 14 -8.67 -19.84 2.06
C TYR A 14 -7.70 -18.64 2.05
N ASP A 15 -7.30 -18.13 3.22
CA ASP A 15 -6.34 -17.02 3.31
C ASP A 15 -4.96 -17.41 2.75
N TYR A 16 -4.51 -18.63 3.03
CA TYR A 16 -3.26 -19.18 2.50
C TYR A 16 -3.29 -19.27 0.97
N LEU A 17 -4.38 -19.83 0.40
CA LEU A 17 -4.50 -20.04 -1.05
C LEU A 17 -4.62 -18.75 -1.85
N LYS A 18 -5.03 -17.65 -1.25
CA LYS A 18 -4.93 -16.32 -1.90
C LYS A 18 -3.51 -15.91 -2.22
N SER A 19 -2.54 -16.56 -1.61
CA SER A 19 -1.15 -16.17 -1.64
C SER A 19 -0.26 -17.40 -1.53
N PRO A 20 -0.20 -18.24 -2.57
CA PRO A 20 0.37 -19.59 -2.51
C PRO A 20 1.88 -19.64 -2.24
N ILE A 21 2.57 -18.51 -2.14
CA ILE A 21 4.04 -18.45 -2.00
C ILE A 21 4.46 -17.85 -0.64
N ASP A 22 3.57 -17.77 0.33
CA ASP A 22 3.95 -17.32 1.67
C ASP A 22 4.63 -18.47 2.45
N LEU A 23 5.91 -18.68 2.20
CA LEU A 23 6.71 -19.73 2.84
C LEU A 23 6.74 -19.59 4.37
N LEU A 24 6.51 -18.40 4.90
CA LEU A 24 6.51 -18.11 6.33
C LEU A 24 5.11 -18.20 6.97
N TYR A 25 4.06 -18.52 6.20
CA TYR A 25 2.68 -18.52 6.68
C TYR A 25 2.49 -19.39 7.92
N PHE A 26 3.06 -20.59 7.94
CA PHE A 26 2.95 -21.54 9.05
C PHE A 26 4.13 -21.47 10.04
N SER A 27 5.17 -20.70 9.75
CA SER A 27 6.33 -20.57 10.65
C SER A 27 6.06 -19.61 11.82
N LYS A 28 5.12 -18.67 11.65
CA LYS A 28 4.69 -17.75 12.70
C LYS A 28 3.30 -18.19 13.20
N LEU A 29 3.18 -18.66 14.45
CA LEU A 29 1.89 -19.15 15.02
C LEU A 29 0.74 -18.14 14.89
N GLY A 30 1.01 -16.85 14.97
CA GLY A 30 0.01 -15.80 14.84
C GLY A 30 -0.53 -15.64 13.40
N ARG A 31 0.23 -16.04 12.36
CA ARG A 31 -0.15 -15.81 10.96
C ARG A 31 -1.39 -16.59 10.52
N PRO A 32 -1.55 -17.89 10.81
CA PRO A 32 -2.80 -18.62 10.53
C PRO A 32 -4.01 -18.06 11.28
N LEU A 33 -3.84 -17.61 12.53
CA LEU A 33 -4.93 -16.98 13.30
C LEU A 33 -5.37 -15.65 12.67
N LEU A 34 -4.41 -14.87 12.17
CA LEU A 34 -4.70 -13.66 11.39
C LEU A 34 -5.43 -14.00 10.09
N GLY A 35 -5.14 -15.16 9.48
CA GLY A 35 -5.84 -15.69 8.31
C GLY A 35 -7.33 -15.91 8.54
N ILE A 36 -7.72 -16.36 9.72
CA ILE A 36 -9.14 -16.45 10.12
C ILE A 36 -9.79 -15.06 10.11
N GLN A 37 -9.13 -14.08 10.70
CA GLN A 37 -9.66 -12.71 10.74
C GLN A 37 -9.74 -12.10 9.34
N ASN A 38 -8.74 -12.33 8.50
CA ASN A 38 -8.72 -11.86 7.11
C ASN A 38 -9.90 -12.43 6.32
N THR A 39 -10.10 -13.76 6.39
CA THR A 39 -11.18 -14.45 5.71
C THR A 39 -12.55 -13.95 6.18
N PHE A 40 -12.71 -13.75 7.48
CA PHE A 40 -13.96 -13.22 8.05
C PHE A 40 -14.26 -11.81 7.54
N ARG A 41 -13.25 -10.92 7.47
CA ARG A 41 -13.42 -9.59 6.89
C ARG A 41 -13.79 -9.65 5.42
N ASP A 42 -13.18 -10.53 4.64
CA ASP A 42 -13.51 -10.70 3.23
C ASP A 42 -14.96 -11.14 3.02
N ILE A 43 -15.46 -12.05 3.86
CA ILE A 43 -16.86 -12.49 3.80
C ILE A 43 -17.81 -11.33 4.11
N ILE A 44 -17.53 -10.54 5.14
CA ILE A 44 -18.40 -9.43 5.56
C ILE A 44 -18.40 -8.29 4.54
N HIS A 45 -17.22 -7.94 4.02
CA HIS A 45 -17.07 -6.77 3.17
C HIS A 45 -17.27 -7.06 1.68
N ASN A 46 -17.53 -8.31 1.29
CA ASN A 46 -17.78 -8.75 -0.11
C ASN A 46 -16.84 -8.06 -1.14
N THR A 47 -15.54 -8.19 -0.93
CA THR A 47 -14.52 -7.31 -1.48
C THR A 47 -14.02 -7.74 -2.85
N SER A 48 -14.87 -7.73 -3.87
CA SER A 48 -14.44 -7.98 -5.23
C SER A 48 -13.66 -6.80 -5.85
N LYS A 49 -13.99 -5.56 -5.51
CA LYS A 49 -13.25 -4.36 -5.95
C LYS A 49 -13.37 -3.22 -4.95
N HIS A 50 -12.24 -2.62 -4.59
CA HIS A 50 -12.21 -1.40 -3.81
C HIS A 50 -12.27 -0.21 -4.78
N ILE A 51 -13.24 0.66 -4.58
CA ILE A 51 -13.48 1.82 -5.45
C ILE A 51 -13.24 3.08 -4.62
N VAL A 52 -12.31 3.93 -5.05
CA VAL A 52 -11.94 5.19 -4.39
C VAL A 52 -13.17 6.04 -4.04
N ARG A 53 -14.19 6.08 -4.90
CA ARG A 53 -15.43 6.86 -4.67
C ARG A 53 -16.21 6.46 -3.42
N ASN A 54 -16.00 5.25 -2.90
CA ASN A 54 -16.65 4.81 -1.66
C ASN A 54 -16.00 5.42 -0.41
N TYR A 55 -14.91 6.15 -0.59
CA TYR A 55 -14.12 6.81 0.45
C TYR A 55 -14.01 8.30 0.13
N PRO A 56 -15.04 9.10 0.41
CA PRO A 56 -15.14 10.51 -0.04
C PRO A 56 -13.94 11.38 0.32
N GLY A 57 -13.30 11.09 1.45
CA GLY A 57 -12.09 11.81 1.87
C GLY A 57 -10.91 11.63 0.92
N LEU A 58 -10.78 10.49 0.23
CA LEU A 58 -9.70 10.26 -0.74
C LEU A 58 -9.86 11.15 -1.98
N PHE A 59 -11.10 11.45 -2.36
CA PHE A 59 -11.36 12.40 -3.43
C PHE A 59 -10.80 13.80 -3.11
N LEU A 60 -10.88 14.25 -1.86
CA LEU A 60 -10.27 15.51 -1.44
C LEU A 60 -8.75 15.48 -1.60
N ILE A 61 -8.08 14.39 -1.23
CA ILE A 61 -6.64 14.23 -1.45
C ILE A 61 -6.31 14.38 -2.95
N LYS A 62 -7.05 13.68 -3.81
CA LYS A 62 -6.85 13.76 -5.26
C LYS A 62 -7.07 15.17 -5.81
N MET A 63 -8.10 15.88 -5.35
CA MET A 63 -8.36 17.27 -5.78
C MET A 63 -7.22 18.23 -5.41
N HIS A 64 -6.54 17.99 -4.29
CA HIS A 64 -5.40 18.79 -3.86
C HIS A 64 -4.05 18.32 -4.42
N HIS A 65 -4.06 17.41 -5.41
CA HIS A 65 -2.86 16.83 -6.00
C HIS A 65 -1.77 17.87 -6.35
N LYS A 66 -2.13 18.96 -7.02
CA LYS A 66 -1.18 20.01 -7.41
C LYS A 66 -0.52 20.68 -6.20
N ASN A 67 -1.31 21.03 -5.20
CA ASN A 67 -0.81 21.67 -3.97
C ASN A 67 0.09 20.70 -3.18
N ILE A 68 -0.28 19.40 -3.13
CA ILE A 68 0.52 18.36 -2.49
C ILE A 68 1.86 18.19 -3.23
N ARG A 69 1.85 18.23 -4.55
CA ARG A 69 3.05 18.17 -5.38
C ARG A 69 3.97 19.36 -5.12
N GLU A 70 3.43 20.58 -5.15
CA GLU A 70 4.19 21.82 -4.88
C GLU A 70 4.81 21.81 -3.47
N GLU A 71 4.04 21.33 -2.48
CA GLU A 71 4.55 21.16 -1.12
C GLU A 71 5.68 20.14 -1.06
N PHE A 72 5.51 18.99 -1.73
CA PHE A 72 6.53 17.94 -1.82
C PHE A 72 7.82 18.48 -2.46
N ASP A 73 7.71 19.13 -3.62
CA ASP A 73 8.88 19.63 -4.38
C ASP A 73 9.66 20.70 -3.59
N ARG A 74 8.98 21.47 -2.76
CA ARG A 74 9.59 22.49 -1.92
C ARG A 74 10.26 21.91 -0.67
N ILE A 75 9.65 20.93 -0.02
CA ILE A 75 10.07 20.43 1.30
C ILE A 75 10.99 19.23 1.21
N ALA A 76 10.70 18.24 0.36
CA ALA A 76 11.44 16.99 0.29
C ALA A 76 12.97 17.16 0.11
N PRO A 77 13.48 18.13 -0.68
CA PRO A 77 14.93 18.32 -0.80
C PRO A 77 15.64 18.71 0.49
N THR A 78 14.92 19.19 1.50
CA THR A 78 15.47 19.61 2.80
C THR A 78 15.42 18.50 3.85
N LEU A 79 14.80 17.36 3.54
CA LEU A 79 14.57 16.28 4.49
C LEU A 79 15.58 15.15 4.31
N GLU A 80 15.85 14.47 5.43
CA GLU A 80 16.59 13.22 5.43
C GLU A 80 15.78 12.09 4.78
N LYS A 81 16.42 11.32 3.88
CA LYS A 81 15.83 10.14 3.25
C LYS A 81 15.80 8.98 4.24
N LYS A 82 14.67 8.29 4.33
CA LYS A 82 14.55 7.02 5.05
C LYS A 82 14.50 5.89 4.05
N TYR A 83 15.59 5.15 3.93
CA TYR A 83 15.69 4.07 2.96
C TYR A 83 14.85 2.86 3.37
N TYR A 84 14.30 2.14 2.37
CA TYR A 84 13.44 0.99 2.63
C TYR A 84 14.22 -0.16 3.30
N HIS A 85 15.46 -0.40 2.93
CA HIS A 85 16.30 -1.43 3.53
C HIS A 85 16.61 -1.20 5.02
N ASP A 86 16.48 0.04 5.53
CA ASP A 86 16.58 0.33 6.96
C ASP A 86 15.31 -0.05 7.73
N ILE A 87 14.18 -0.15 7.03
CA ILE A 87 12.87 -0.51 7.59
C ILE A 87 12.64 -2.02 7.50
N ASP A 88 13.02 -2.62 6.37
CA ASP A 88 12.88 -4.05 6.09
C ASP A 88 14.25 -4.66 5.77
N PRO A 89 14.92 -5.29 6.76
CA PRO A 89 16.24 -5.90 6.58
C PRO A 89 16.30 -7.03 5.55
N TRP A 90 15.15 -7.58 5.14
CA TRP A 90 15.06 -8.60 4.09
C TRP A 90 15.08 -8.01 2.69
N PHE A 91 14.92 -6.69 2.59
CA PHE A 91 15.02 -6.00 1.30
C PHE A 91 16.49 -5.76 0.96
N GLU A 92 16.89 -6.09 -0.26
CA GLU A 92 18.24 -5.84 -0.74
C GLU A 92 18.59 -4.36 -0.61
N LYS A 93 19.81 -4.06 -0.14
CA LYS A 93 20.28 -2.69 0.04
C LYS A 93 20.19 -1.92 -1.28
N ASN A 94 19.32 -0.89 -1.29
CA ASN A 94 19.06 -0.09 -2.47
C ASN A 94 18.74 1.35 -2.06
N ASP A 95 19.60 2.27 -2.44
CA ASP A 95 19.47 3.69 -2.12
C ASP A 95 18.48 4.42 -3.05
N ASN A 96 17.95 3.72 -4.05
CA ASN A 96 16.96 4.27 -4.98
C ASN A 96 15.51 4.16 -4.48
N TYR A 97 15.27 3.51 -3.32
CA TYR A 97 13.94 3.39 -2.73
C TYR A 97 13.92 3.93 -1.30
N TYR A 98 13.22 5.04 -1.10
CA TYR A 98 13.18 5.74 0.18
C TYR A 98 11.85 6.44 0.41
N PHE A 99 11.63 6.89 1.66
CA PHE A 99 10.39 7.49 2.12
C PHE A 99 10.62 8.83 2.81
N TYR A 100 9.57 9.66 2.74
CA TYR A 100 9.39 10.82 3.61
C TYR A 100 8.06 10.69 4.34
N LYS A 101 8.08 10.78 5.68
CA LYS A 101 6.86 10.79 6.48
C LYS A 101 6.03 12.03 6.21
N ILE A 102 4.68 11.87 6.14
CA ILE A 102 3.79 13.00 5.84
C ILE A 102 3.75 14.08 6.92
N GLU A 103 4.15 13.78 8.17
CA GLU A 103 4.23 14.77 9.25
C GLU A 103 5.18 15.95 8.91
N ASN A 104 6.11 15.75 8.01
CA ASN A 104 7.02 16.77 7.52
C ASN A 104 6.37 17.72 6.49
N PHE A 105 5.14 17.44 6.05
CA PHE A 105 4.39 18.18 5.02
C PHE A 105 3.11 18.75 5.64
N PRO A 106 3.15 19.95 6.23
CA PRO A 106 2.08 20.45 7.10
C PRO A 106 0.72 20.62 6.40
N VAL A 107 0.69 21.01 5.13
CA VAL A 107 -0.58 21.14 4.37
C VAL A 107 -1.21 19.78 4.15
N LEU A 108 -0.43 18.81 3.63
CA LEU A 108 -0.89 17.44 3.44
C LEU A 108 -1.30 16.80 4.77
N TYR A 109 -0.46 16.93 5.79
CA TYR A 109 -0.72 16.34 7.11
C TYR A 109 -2.02 16.87 7.73
N SER A 110 -2.24 18.19 7.65
CA SER A 110 -3.49 18.81 8.10
C SER A 110 -4.71 18.29 7.34
N LEU A 111 -4.59 18.10 6.02
CA LEU A 111 -5.67 17.56 5.19
C LEU A 111 -5.98 16.12 5.56
N VAL A 112 -4.96 15.27 5.66
CA VAL A 112 -5.10 13.83 5.96
C VAL A 112 -5.75 13.61 7.33
N LYS A 113 -5.37 14.38 8.35
CA LYS A 113 -5.95 14.29 9.71
C LYS A 113 -7.45 14.58 9.79
N GLN A 114 -8.00 15.30 8.83
CA GLN A 114 -9.44 15.57 8.76
C GLN A 114 -10.24 14.39 8.19
N ILE A 115 -9.57 13.39 7.59
CA ILE A 115 -10.21 12.27 6.91
C ILE A 115 -10.20 11.04 7.83
N LYS A 116 -11.33 10.77 8.47
CA LYS A 116 -11.46 9.75 9.52
C LYS A 116 -11.10 8.33 9.10
N CYS A 117 -11.23 8.00 7.81
CA CYS A 117 -10.92 6.65 7.32
C CYS A 117 -9.43 6.41 7.09
N ILE A 118 -8.56 7.40 7.22
CA ILE A 118 -7.12 7.26 7.00
C ILE A 118 -6.42 6.92 8.32
N ASP A 119 -5.61 5.87 8.27
CA ASP A 119 -4.63 5.55 9.31
C ASP A 119 -3.32 6.29 8.99
N THR A 120 -2.94 7.23 9.83
CA THR A 120 -1.75 8.05 9.60
C THR A 120 -0.43 7.38 10.02
N SER A 121 -0.48 6.20 10.64
CA SER A 121 0.72 5.54 11.18
C SER A 121 1.74 5.11 10.11
N VAL A 122 1.27 4.87 8.88
CA VAL A 122 2.09 4.42 7.74
C VAL A 122 2.11 5.44 6.59
N ALA A 123 1.49 6.62 6.81
CA ALA A 123 1.35 7.62 5.76
C ALA A 123 2.70 8.23 5.37
N ALA A 124 3.07 8.12 4.08
CA ALA A 124 4.36 8.57 3.58
C ALA A 124 4.34 8.87 2.08
N PHE A 125 5.29 9.66 1.63
CA PHE A 125 5.71 9.66 0.23
C PHE A 125 6.75 8.56 0.01
N ALA A 126 6.49 7.66 -0.94
CA ALA A 126 7.42 6.66 -1.43
C ALA A 126 8.06 7.16 -2.72
N VAL A 127 9.38 7.19 -2.74
CA VAL A 127 10.18 7.66 -3.88
C VAL A 127 10.98 6.51 -4.44
N VAL A 128 10.91 6.33 -5.76
CA VAL A 128 11.72 5.36 -6.51
C VAL A 128 12.50 6.11 -7.58
N GLU A 129 13.82 6.06 -7.48
CA GLU A 129 14.76 6.63 -8.47
C GLU A 129 15.18 5.54 -9.46
N GLY A 130 15.16 5.85 -10.77
CA GLY A 130 15.61 4.92 -11.79
C GLY A 130 14.82 3.61 -11.93
N PRO A 131 15.29 2.66 -12.73
CA PRO A 131 14.67 1.35 -12.91
C PRO A 131 14.72 0.53 -11.61
N MET A 132 13.60 -0.16 -11.30
CA MET A 132 13.49 -0.97 -10.10
C MET A 132 12.38 -2.00 -10.21
N ILE A 133 12.60 -3.16 -9.61
CA ILE A 133 11.57 -4.17 -9.36
C ILE A 133 11.42 -4.33 -7.85
N ILE A 134 10.21 -4.07 -7.34
CA ILE A 134 9.82 -4.48 -6.00
C ILE A 134 9.08 -5.80 -6.17
N PRO A 135 9.67 -6.93 -5.71
CA PRO A 135 9.14 -8.25 -5.99
C PRO A 135 7.75 -8.47 -5.36
N PRO A 136 7.00 -9.50 -5.80
CA PRO A 136 5.71 -9.80 -5.24
C PRO A 136 5.75 -9.97 -3.72
N HIS A 137 4.97 -9.15 -3.03
CA HIS A 137 4.85 -9.15 -1.58
C HIS A 137 3.42 -8.80 -1.16
N ARG A 138 3.12 -8.98 0.13
CA ARG A 138 1.83 -8.63 0.70
C ARG A 138 1.94 -8.24 2.17
N ALA A 139 0.96 -7.48 2.66
CA ALA A 139 0.76 -7.30 4.10
C ALA A 139 0.14 -8.54 4.74
N GLU A 140 0.45 -8.79 6.00
CA GLU A 140 -0.12 -9.94 6.74
C GLU A 140 -1.62 -9.78 7.03
N SER A 141 -2.11 -8.54 7.14
CA SER A 141 -3.50 -8.21 7.49
C SER A 141 -4.21 -7.43 6.40
N ASN A 142 -5.47 -7.80 6.15
CA ASN A 142 -6.39 -7.05 5.28
C ASN A 142 -7.28 -6.06 6.06
N LYS A 143 -6.91 -5.69 7.29
CA LYS A 143 -7.65 -4.71 8.10
C LYS A 143 -7.74 -3.35 7.42
N LEU A 144 -6.67 -2.98 6.72
CA LEU A 144 -6.55 -1.73 6.00
C LEU A 144 -6.44 -2.00 4.50
N LEU A 145 -6.86 -1.04 3.71
CA LEU A 145 -6.59 -0.96 2.28
C LEU A 145 -5.45 0.02 2.05
N ARG A 146 -4.78 -0.08 0.91
CA ARG A 146 -3.74 0.88 0.53
C ARG A 146 -4.23 1.80 -0.58
N TYR A 147 -4.22 3.08 -0.29
CA TYR A 147 -4.41 4.13 -1.27
C TYR A 147 -3.05 4.65 -1.74
N GLN A 148 -2.92 4.84 -3.04
CA GLN A 148 -1.77 5.46 -3.66
C GLN A 148 -2.22 6.57 -4.60
N LEU A 149 -1.61 7.75 -4.48
CA LEU A 149 -1.75 8.86 -5.43
C LEU A 149 -0.39 9.17 -6.01
N THR A 150 -0.27 9.12 -7.33
CA THR A 150 0.98 9.42 -8.03
C THR A 150 1.20 10.92 -8.08
N ILE A 151 2.25 11.40 -7.43
CA ILE A 151 2.65 12.82 -7.37
C ILE A 151 3.58 13.16 -8.54
N HIS A 152 4.59 12.30 -8.79
CA HIS A 152 5.43 12.33 -9.98
C HIS A 152 5.42 10.96 -10.65
N GLY A 153 5.15 10.90 -11.92
CA GLY A 153 5.16 9.67 -12.70
C GLY A 153 4.82 9.93 -14.16
N ASN A 154 5.63 9.38 -15.04
CA ASN A 154 5.52 9.55 -16.50
C ASN A 154 4.89 8.32 -17.19
N GLY A 155 4.46 7.29 -16.42
CA GLY A 155 3.90 6.06 -16.95
C GLY A 155 4.91 4.92 -17.18
N ASP A 156 6.17 5.11 -16.80
CA ASP A 156 7.22 4.08 -16.87
C ASP A 156 7.21 3.09 -15.69
N CYS A 157 6.29 3.29 -14.77
CA CYS A 157 6.12 2.46 -13.58
C CYS A 157 4.73 1.84 -13.54
N SER A 158 4.67 0.54 -13.28
CA SER A 158 3.44 -0.23 -13.18
C SER A 158 3.36 -0.95 -11.84
N LEU A 159 2.21 -0.85 -11.19
CA LEU A 159 1.83 -1.66 -10.03
C LEU A 159 0.90 -2.77 -10.50
N TYR A 160 1.27 -4.02 -10.24
CA TYR A 160 0.44 -5.20 -10.49
C TYR A 160 -0.21 -5.61 -9.18
N THR A 161 -1.53 -5.75 -9.19
CA THR A 161 -2.34 -6.17 -8.04
C THR A 161 -3.27 -7.31 -8.45
N GLY A 162 -3.98 -7.90 -7.51
CA GLY A 162 -5.01 -8.89 -7.83
C GLY A 162 -6.13 -8.36 -8.74
N ASP A 163 -6.30 -7.05 -8.85
CA ASP A 163 -7.32 -6.40 -9.67
C ASP A 163 -6.80 -5.98 -11.06
N GLY A 164 -5.50 -6.17 -11.31
CA GLY A 164 -4.88 -5.89 -12.61
C GLY A 164 -3.64 -5.01 -12.56
N ARG A 165 -3.25 -4.50 -13.72
CA ARG A 165 -2.10 -3.61 -13.90
C ARG A 165 -2.56 -2.15 -13.80
N HIS A 166 -1.87 -1.38 -12.96
CA HIS A 166 -2.08 0.06 -12.79
C HIS A 166 -0.80 0.81 -13.16
N ILE A 167 -0.92 1.77 -14.07
CA ILE A 167 0.22 2.56 -14.54
C ILE A 167 0.29 3.84 -13.70
N HIS A 168 1.46 4.13 -13.15
CA HIS A 168 1.68 5.34 -12.35
C HIS A 168 1.89 6.55 -13.28
N ARG A 169 0.82 7.32 -13.49
CA ARG A 169 0.85 8.64 -14.12
C ARG A 169 0.49 9.71 -13.11
N GLU A 170 1.08 10.87 -13.25
CA GLU A 170 0.82 12.01 -12.39
C GLU A 170 -0.69 12.28 -12.25
N GLY A 171 -1.15 12.43 -10.99
CA GLY A 171 -2.55 12.67 -10.65
C GLY A 171 -3.46 11.44 -10.66
N GLU A 172 -2.97 10.28 -11.10
CA GLU A 172 -3.75 9.03 -11.01
C GLU A 172 -3.62 8.38 -9.64
N ASP A 173 -4.73 7.80 -9.20
CA ASP A 173 -4.84 7.17 -7.91
C ASP A 173 -5.40 5.74 -7.99
N ILE A 174 -5.08 4.94 -7.01
CA ILE A 174 -5.57 3.57 -6.84
C ILE A 174 -5.83 3.26 -5.38
N LEU A 175 -6.87 2.47 -5.12
CA LEU A 175 -7.16 1.86 -3.82
C LEU A 175 -7.21 0.35 -4.01
N PHE A 176 -6.42 -0.42 -3.26
CA PHE A 176 -6.33 -1.86 -3.40
C PHE A 176 -6.10 -2.58 -2.06
N ASP A 177 -6.40 -3.87 -2.04
CA ASP A 177 -6.13 -4.73 -0.91
C ASP A 177 -4.66 -5.17 -0.93
N HIS A 178 -3.82 -4.51 -0.13
CA HIS A 178 -2.40 -4.82 -0.06
C HIS A 178 -2.08 -6.10 0.72
N ALA A 179 -3.08 -6.76 1.31
CA ALA A 179 -2.94 -8.12 1.83
C ALA A 179 -3.03 -9.20 0.74
N LYS A 180 -3.32 -8.81 -0.50
CA LYS A 180 -3.11 -9.64 -1.70
C LYS A 180 -1.74 -9.34 -2.28
N TYR A 181 -1.16 -10.32 -3.02
CA TYR A 181 0.12 -10.10 -3.70
C TYR A 181 0.05 -8.94 -4.66
N HIS A 182 1.07 -8.11 -4.57
CA HIS A 182 1.29 -7.01 -5.49
C HIS A 182 2.79 -6.82 -5.71
N GLU A 183 3.14 -6.37 -6.89
CA GLU A 183 4.52 -6.08 -7.29
C GLU A 183 4.58 -4.75 -8.03
N LEU A 184 5.75 -4.14 -8.04
CA LEU A 184 5.99 -2.90 -8.77
C LEU A 184 7.16 -3.09 -9.72
N ILE A 185 6.95 -2.71 -10.98
CA ILE A 185 7.97 -2.73 -12.02
C ILE A 185 8.10 -1.32 -12.59
N LYS A 186 9.27 -0.74 -12.43
CA LYS A 186 9.65 0.54 -13.01
C LYS A 186 10.81 0.34 -13.97
N THR A 187 10.66 0.82 -15.21
CA THR A 187 11.63 0.59 -16.29
C THR A 187 12.43 1.82 -16.69
N GLY A 188 11.91 3.02 -16.42
CA GLY A 188 12.54 4.28 -16.83
C GLY A 188 13.38 4.93 -15.73
N ASP A 189 14.16 5.94 -16.11
CA ASP A 189 15.06 6.66 -15.21
C ASP A 189 14.38 7.82 -14.45
N ALA A 190 13.21 8.26 -14.91
CA ALA A 190 12.49 9.35 -14.26
C ALA A 190 12.07 8.98 -12.83
N ARG A 191 12.27 9.91 -11.89
CA ARG A 191 11.84 9.74 -10.51
C ARG A 191 10.33 9.52 -10.42
N ARG A 192 9.89 8.48 -9.70
CA ARG A 192 8.49 8.27 -9.33
C ARG A 192 8.30 8.67 -7.86
N VAL A 193 7.27 9.47 -7.59
CA VAL A 193 6.83 9.82 -6.24
C VAL A 193 5.37 9.44 -6.09
N THR A 194 5.05 8.70 -5.05
CA THR A 194 3.67 8.29 -4.74
C THR A 194 3.37 8.57 -3.27
N LEU A 195 2.27 9.27 -3.01
CA LEU A 195 1.69 9.34 -1.69
C LEU A 195 1.02 8.00 -1.37
N ILE A 196 1.41 7.40 -0.25
CA ILE A 196 0.86 6.14 0.28
C ILE A 196 0.10 6.44 1.56
N LEU A 197 -1.16 6.01 1.62
CA LEU A 197 -2.02 6.12 2.79
C LEU A 197 -2.70 4.77 3.03
N ASP A 198 -2.78 4.37 4.29
CA ASP A 198 -3.57 3.21 4.68
C ASP A 198 -4.98 3.67 5.10
N VAL A 199 -6.00 2.92 4.68
CA VAL A 199 -7.41 3.31 4.76
C VAL A 199 -8.20 2.21 5.45
N HIS A 200 -8.96 2.55 6.49
CA HIS A 200 -9.88 1.62 7.15
C HIS A 200 -10.97 1.17 6.18
N ARG A 201 -11.23 -0.14 6.16
CA ARG A 201 -12.34 -0.75 5.41
C ARG A 201 -13.70 -0.34 5.94
#